data_905bf6af34797f6713685dfd4618da95
#
_entry.id   905bf6af34797f6713685dfd4618da95
#
_cell.length_a   1.000
_cell.length_b   1.000
_cell.length_c   1.000
_cell.angle_alpha   90.00
_cell.angle_beta   90.00
_cell.angle_gamma   90.00
#
_symmetry.space_group_name_H-M   'P 1'
#
loop_
_entity.id
_entity.type
_entity.pdbx_description
1 polymer ?
#
loop_
_entity_poly.entity_id
_entity_poly.type
_entity_poly.pdbx_seq_one_letter_code
_entity_poly.pdbx_strand_id
1 'polypeptide(L)'
;MKKLTLLIAVAALGILVYKQMTKEAAPAEQASAQALPSYSPQGAIEDEIINGDTTLLELPRLAGGNNNYFVTHRASGKVNYSLEYDVTKLHSRWVAFSFDAATAEDNVRRSDAWSWDPKIPAVYDTSNFFRRSGYSRGHLVASEDRTFSQAANEQTFYYTNMSPQLQTHNAG
;
A
#
# COMPACT_ATOMS: atom_id res chain seq x y z
N MET A 1 -0.85 -9.52 67.33
CA MET A 1 0.21 -8.73 66.67
C MET A 1 0.74 -9.35 65.39
N LYS A 2 0.94 -10.69 65.24
CA LYS A 2 1.49 -11.33 64.04
C LYS A 2 0.58 -11.23 62.77
N LYS A 3 -0.78 -11.18 62.93
CA LYS A 3 -1.70 -11.07 61.81
C LYS A 3 -1.72 -9.68 61.14
N LEU A 4 -1.50 -8.62 61.91
CA LEU A 4 -1.47 -7.25 61.40
C LEU A 4 -0.20 -6.97 60.58
N THR A 5 0.93 -7.55 61.00
CA THR A 5 2.21 -7.42 60.31
C THR A 5 2.17 -8.14 58.94
N LEU A 6 1.47 -9.25 58.85
CA LEU A 6 1.30 -10.00 57.57
C LEU A 6 0.42 -9.24 56.58
N LEU A 7 -0.64 -8.57 57.03
CA LEU A 7 -1.54 -7.80 56.19
C LEU A 7 -0.83 -6.54 55.59
N ILE A 8 0.04 -5.88 56.39
CA ILE A 8 0.84 -4.76 55.90
C ILE A 8 1.89 -5.22 54.89
N ALA A 9 2.50 -6.39 55.07
CA ALA A 9 3.47 -6.94 54.13
C ALA A 9 2.83 -7.27 52.77
N VAL A 10 1.63 -7.85 52.76
CA VAL A 10 0.89 -8.20 51.51
C VAL A 10 0.46 -6.92 50.79
N ALA A 11 0.00 -5.90 51.50
CA ALA A 11 -0.37 -4.60 50.90
C ALA A 11 0.86 -3.89 50.29
N ALA A 12 2.01 -3.92 50.98
CA ALA A 12 3.26 -3.33 50.49
C ALA A 12 3.75 -4.07 49.21
N LEU A 13 3.66 -5.41 49.16
CA LEU A 13 4.03 -6.21 48.00
C LEU A 13 3.10 -5.93 46.82
N GLY A 14 1.79 -5.81 47.04
CA GLY A 14 0.82 -5.44 46.00
C GLY A 14 1.09 -4.06 45.40
N ILE A 15 1.43 -3.07 46.21
CA ILE A 15 1.79 -1.72 45.76
C ILE A 15 3.11 -1.72 44.98
N LEU A 16 4.07 -2.56 45.34
CA LEU A 16 5.35 -2.68 44.65
C LEU A 16 5.16 -3.34 43.25
N VAL A 17 4.37 -4.39 43.19
CA VAL A 17 4.03 -5.06 41.92
C VAL A 17 3.23 -4.13 41.04
N TYR A 18 2.24 -3.42 41.55
CA TYR A 18 1.48 -2.43 40.80
C TYR A 18 2.36 -1.31 40.23
N LYS A 19 3.30 -0.78 41.03
CA LYS A 19 4.26 0.23 40.56
C LYS A 19 5.25 -0.31 39.54
N GLN A 20 5.63 -1.57 39.59
CA GLN A 20 6.46 -2.21 38.56
C GLN A 20 5.71 -2.42 37.25
N MET A 21 4.46 -2.89 37.32
CA MET A 21 3.61 -3.04 36.13
C MET A 21 3.27 -1.71 35.45
N THR A 22 3.17 -0.61 36.21
CA THR A 22 2.95 0.74 35.64
C THR A 22 4.24 1.42 35.16
N LYS A 23 5.42 0.89 35.55
CA LYS A 23 6.71 1.40 35.09
C LYS A 23 7.20 0.79 33.80
N GLU A 24 6.65 -0.39 33.42
CA GLU A 24 6.91 -1.05 32.14
C GLU A 24 5.98 -0.60 30.99
N ALA A 25 4.93 0.16 31.31
CA ALA A 25 4.27 0.93 30.27
C ALA A 25 5.16 2.14 29.97
N ALA A 26 6.18 1.94 29.14
CA ALA A 26 6.89 3.06 28.52
C ALA A 26 5.83 4.01 27.93
N PRO A 27 5.94 5.34 28.13
CA PRO A 27 5.09 6.26 27.41
C PRO A 27 5.23 5.89 25.94
N ALA A 28 4.11 5.65 25.29
CA ALA A 28 4.10 5.50 23.83
C ALA A 28 4.91 6.69 23.31
N GLU A 29 6.10 6.38 22.81
CA GLU A 29 6.96 7.33 22.17
C GLU A 29 6.05 8.01 21.16
N GLN A 30 5.74 9.26 21.37
CA GLN A 30 5.06 10.07 20.38
C GLN A 30 5.98 10.00 19.18
N ALA A 31 5.71 9.02 18.30
CA ALA A 31 6.27 9.01 16.98
C ALA A 31 5.97 10.42 16.48
N SER A 32 7.01 11.24 16.42
CA SER A 32 6.94 12.56 15.86
C SER A 32 6.23 12.35 14.54
N ALA A 33 5.02 12.90 14.41
CA ALA A 33 4.29 12.87 13.17
C ALA A 33 5.22 13.58 12.16
N GLN A 34 6.08 12.81 11.50
CA GLN A 34 6.81 13.30 10.36
C GLN A 34 5.73 13.75 9.41
N ALA A 35 5.69 15.06 9.16
CA ALA A 35 4.78 15.63 8.19
C ALA A 35 4.95 14.80 6.92
N LEU A 36 3.89 14.08 6.53
CA LEU A 36 3.88 13.34 5.28
C LEU A 36 4.27 14.32 4.19
N PRO A 37 5.16 13.96 3.27
CA PRO A 37 5.55 14.84 2.18
C PRO A 37 4.28 15.35 1.51
N SER A 38 4.19 16.66 1.30
CA SER A 38 3.06 17.28 0.60
C SER A 38 3.07 16.72 -0.82
N TYR A 39 2.16 15.80 -1.11
CA TYR A 39 1.98 15.27 -2.44
C TYR A 39 1.10 16.23 -3.25
N SER A 40 1.59 16.71 -4.39
CA SER A 40 0.81 17.48 -5.34
C SER A 40 0.48 16.59 -6.55
N PRO A 41 -0.78 16.14 -6.70
CA PRO A 41 -1.20 15.37 -7.87
C PRO A 41 -0.97 16.13 -9.17
N GLN A 42 -1.10 17.45 -9.12
CA GLN A 42 -0.97 18.32 -10.28
C GLN A 42 0.46 18.38 -10.81
N GLY A 43 1.47 18.44 -9.93
CA GLY A 43 2.87 18.39 -10.33
C GLY A 43 3.25 17.06 -10.99
N ALA A 44 2.72 15.95 -10.50
CA ALA A 44 2.98 14.64 -11.09
C ALA A 44 2.43 14.51 -12.53
N ILE A 45 1.27 15.13 -12.81
CA ILE A 45 0.70 15.16 -14.17
C ILE A 45 1.52 16.08 -15.07
N GLU A 46 1.91 17.25 -14.57
CA GLU A 46 2.71 18.21 -15.33
C GLU A 46 4.06 17.63 -15.72
N ASP A 47 4.73 16.93 -14.82
CA ASP A 47 6.00 16.25 -15.09
C ASP A 47 5.87 15.16 -16.17
N GLU A 48 4.77 14.41 -16.18
CA GLU A 48 4.50 13.37 -17.17
C GLU A 48 4.14 13.97 -18.54
N ILE A 49 3.39 15.06 -18.60
CA ILE A 49 3.06 15.79 -19.82
C ILE A 49 4.30 16.43 -20.44
N ILE A 50 5.20 17.00 -19.63
CA ILE A 50 6.46 17.59 -20.09
C ILE A 50 7.35 16.53 -20.76
N ASN A 51 7.31 15.29 -20.33
CA ASN A 51 8.05 14.17 -20.95
C ASN A 51 7.41 13.66 -22.26
N GLY A 52 6.37 14.29 -22.76
CA GLY A 52 5.76 13.99 -24.06
C GLY A 52 4.92 12.72 -24.09
N ASP A 53 4.53 12.18 -22.94
CA ASP A 53 3.68 11.00 -22.87
C ASP A 53 2.20 11.41 -22.95
N THR A 54 1.66 11.35 -24.17
CA THR A 54 0.26 11.70 -24.44
C THR A 54 -0.74 10.63 -23.98
N THR A 55 -0.27 9.47 -23.48
CA THR A 55 -1.17 8.43 -22.97
C THR A 55 -1.93 8.85 -21.72
N LEU A 56 -1.49 9.91 -21.05
CA LEU A 56 -2.16 10.48 -19.88
C LEU A 56 -3.39 11.32 -20.20
N LEU A 57 -3.62 11.69 -21.45
CA LEU A 57 -4.75 12.53 -21.87
C LEU A 57 -6.11 11.86 -21.66
N GLU A 58 -6.14 10.54 -21.54
CA GLU A 58 -7.36 9.74 -21.34
C GLU A 58 -7.56 9.27 -19.89
N LEU A 59 -6.78 9.80 -18.93
CA LEU A 59 -6.93 9.43 -17.54
C LEU A 59 -8.24 9.94 -16.94
N PRO A 60 -8.84 9.20 -16.01
CA PRO A 60 -9.96 9.70 -15.22
C PRO A 60 -9.57 10.99 -14.48
N ARG A 61 -10.55 11.88 -14.29
CA ARG A 61 -10.34 13.08 -13.49
C ARG A 61 -9.85 12.70 -12.10
N LEU A 62 -8.72 13.29 -11.68
CA LEU A 62 -8.19 13.10 -10.34
C LEU A 62 -9.15 13.63 -9.27
N ALA A 63 -9.32 12.89 -8.20
CA ALA A 63 -10.03 13.35 -7.01
C ALA A 63 -9.27 14.47 -6.29
N GLY A 64 -7.94 14.43 -6.39
CA GLY A 64 -7.05 15.42 -5.77
C GLY A 64 -7.05 15.38 -4.23
N GLY A 65 -6.48 16.42 -3.64
CA GLY A 65 -6.34 16.55 -2.19
C GLY A 65 -5.24 15.65 -1.61
N ASN A 66 -4.98 15.81 -0.30
CA ASN A 66 -3.85 15.17 0.37
C ASN A 66 -4.02 13.64 0.62
N ASN A 67 -5.21 13.12 0.36
CA ASN A 67 -5.53 11.70 0.61
C ASN A 67 -5.48 10.83 -0.64
N ASN A 68 -5.13 11.39 -1.79
CA ASN A 68 -5.09 10.68 -3.06
C ASN A 68 -3.71 10.82 -3.69
N TYR A 69 -3.08 9.70 -4.00
CA TYR A 69 -1.78 9.64 -4.65
C TYR A 69 -1.98 9.23 -6.11
N PHE A 70 -1.66 10.12 -7.04
CA PHE A 70 -1.53 9.77 -8.44
C PHE A 70 -0.14 9.19 -8.69
N VAL A 71 -0.07 8.02 -9.29
CA VAL A 71 1.18 7.29 -9.55
C VAL A 71 1.16 6.76 -10.97
N THR A 72 2.26 6.98 -11.70
CA THR A 72 2.53 6.30 -12.97
C THR A 72 3.72 5.36 -12.80
N HIS A 73 3.52 4.09 -13.11
CA HIS A 73 4.57 3.08 -13.19
C HIS A 73 5.10 2.98 -14.61
N ARG A 74 6.43 2.92 -14.75
CA ARG A 74 7.11 2.78 -16.02
C ARG A 74 8.02 1.57 -16.02
N ALA A 75 8.11 0.91 -17.18
CA ALA A 75 9.00 -0.21 -17.41
C ALA A 75 9.48 -0.18 -18.86
N SER A 76 10.77 -0.44 -19.08
CA SER A 76 11.37 -0.48 -20.41
C SER A 76 11.10 0.78 -21.26
N GLY A 77 11.10 1.96 -20.62
CA GLY A 77 10.86 3.25 -21.29
C GLY A 77 9.40 3.56 -21.62
N LYS A 78 8.44 2.68 -21.27
CA LYS A 78 7.01 2.83 -21.55
C LYS A 78 6.22 3.05 -20.26
N VAL A 79 5.04 3.67 -20.35
CA VAL A 79 4.06 3.64 -19.26
C VAL A 79 3.56 2.21 -19.13
N ASN A 80 3.68 1.66 -17.93
CA ASN A 80 3.13 0.34 -17.61
C ASN A 80 1.66 0.45 -17.22
N TYR A 81 1.37 1.28 -16.21
CA TYR A 81 0.02 1.68 -15.82
C TYR A 81 0.08 2.91 -14.91
N SER A 82 -1.03 3.63 -14.82
CA SER A 82 -1.25 4.70 -13.86
C SER A 82 -2.40 4.38 -12.93
N LEU A 83 -2.36 4.91 -11.73
CA LEU A 83 -3.43 4.74 -10.73
C LEU A 83 -3.59 5.99 -9.86
N GLU A 84 -4.75 6.13 -9.24
CA GLU A 84 -4.97 7.07 -8.14
C GLU A 84 -5.34 6.26 -6.89
N TYR A 85 -4.45 6.27 -5.90
CA TYR A 85 -4.61 5.54 -4.64
C TYR A 85 -5.22 6.43 -3.56
N ASP A 86 -6.34 6.01 -2.98
CA ASP A 86 -7.04 6.69 -1.89
C ASP A 86 -6.59 6.10 -0.54
N VAL A 87 -5.79 6.84 0.22
CA VAL A 87 -5.25 6.37 1.50
C VAL A 87 -6.31 6.29 2.61
N THR A 88 -7.48 6.89 2.43
CA THR A 88 -8.59 6.75 3.38
C THR A 88 -9.35 5.44 3.18
N LYS A 89 -9.30 4.89 1.97
CA LYS A 89 -9.92 3.62 1.60
C LYS A 89 -8.91 2.49 1.53
N LEU A 90 -7.61 2.83 1.54
CA LEU A 90 -6.49 1.90 1.33
C LEU A 90 -6.67 1.07 0.06
N HIS A 91 -7.09 1.74 -1.02
CA HIS A 91 -7.43 1.11 -2.29
C HIS A 91 -7.29 2.11 -3.44
N SER A 92 -6.92 1.62 -4.63
CA SER A 92 -6.91 2.43 -5.84
C SER A 92 -8.33 2.75 -6.28
N ARG A 93 -8.59 4.02 -6.57
CA ARG A 93 -9.87 4.51 -7.10
C ARG A 93 -10.09 4.03 -8.54
N TRP A 94 -9.00 3.97 -9.30
CA TRP A 94 -8.93 3.48 -10.65
C TRP A 94 -7.49 3.09 -10.99
N VAL A 95 -7.36 2.26 -12.00
CA VAL A 95 -6.09 1.93 -12.68
C VAL A 95 -6.33 2.08 -14.18
N ALA A 96 -5.40 2.74 -14.88
CA ALA A 96 -5.45 2.98 -16.30
C ALA A 96 -4.17 2.47 -16.98
N PHE A 97 -4.32 1.81 -18.12
CA PHE A 97 -3.21 1.30 -18.91
C PHE A 97 -3.60 1.20 -20.39
N SER A 98 -2.62 1.27 -21.27
CA SER A 98 -2.80 0.99 -22.68
C SER A 98 -2.46 -0.46 -22.97
N PHE A 99 -3.13 -1.04 -23.97
CA PHE A 99 -2.83 -2.34 -24.52
C PHE A 99 -2.58 -2.17 -26.03
N ASP A 100 -1.33 -2.25 -26.41
CA ASP A 100 -0.88 -2.08 -27.80
C ASP A 100 0.09 -3.20 -28.20
N ALA A 101 0.50 -3.23 -29.46
CA ALA A 101 1.40 -4.27 -29.98
C ALA A 101 2.73 -4.36 -29.19
N ALA A 102 3.22 -3.24 -28.64
CA ALA A 102 4.48 -3.21 -27.91
C ALA A 102 4.35 -3.64 -26.43
N THR A 103 3.15 -3.54 -25.87
CA THR A 103 2.84 -4.00 -24.50
C THR A 103 2.20 -5.39 -24.48
N ALA A 104 1.78 -5.91 -25.64
CA ALA A 104 1.23 -7.25 -25.79
C ALA A 104 2.29 -8.35 -25.99
N GLU A 105 3.57 -8.01 -26.00
CA GLU A 105 4.67 -8.98 -26.13
C GLU A 105 4.74 -9.89 -24.89
N ASP A 106 4.89 -11.19 -25.13
CA ASP A 106 5.03 -12.22 -24.08
C ASP A 106 6.49 -12.63 -23.94
N ASN A 107 7.27 -11.82 -23.23
CA ASN A 107 8.72 -11.99 -23.05
C ASN A 107 9.10 -12.66 -21.73
N VAL A 108 8.22 -12.59 -20.72
CA VAL A 108 8.52 -13.09 -19.38
C VAL A 108 7.31 -13.82 -18.79
N ARG A 109 7.61 -14.72 -17.84
CA ARG A 109 6.56 -15.42 -17.08
C ARG A 109 6.10 -14.58 -15.90
N ARG A 110 4.95 -14.94 -15.35
CA ARG A 110 4.41 -14.41 -14.10
C ARG A 110 5.48 -14.46 -13.00
N SER A 111 5.74 -13.32 -12.35
CA SER A 111 6.84 -13.15 -11.38
C SER A 111 6.46 -13.50 -9.94
N ASP A 112 5.18 -13.35 -9.57
CA ASP A 112 4.69 -13.43 -8.17
C ASP A 112 5.49 -12.55 -7.19
N ALA A 113 6.01 -11.41 -7.65
CA ALA A 113 6.87 -10.49 -6.92
C ALA A 113 6.09 -9.57 -5.96
N TRP A 114 5.28 -10.18 -5.09
CA TRP A 114 4.41 -9.46 -4.14
C TRP A 114 5.16 -8.47 -3.28
N SER A 115 4.83 -7.18 -3.37
CA SER A 115 5.47 -6.13 -2.59
C SER A 115 4.55 -4.92 -2.42
N TRP A 116 4.87 -4.08 -1.43
CA TRP A 116 4.27 -2.76 -1.33
C TRP A 116 4.80 -1.86 -2.46
N ASP A 117 3.96 -0.95 -2.93
CA ASP A 117 4.31 0.02 -3.96
C ASP A 117 5.33 1.04 -3.41
N PRO A 118 6.54 1.12 -3.96
CA PRO A 118 7.56 2.04 -3.47
C PRO A 118 7.23 3.51 -3.66
N LYS A 119 6.22 3.84 -4.48
CA LYS A 119 5.76 5.22 -4.74
C LYS A 119 4.71 5.70 -3.74
N ILE A 120 4.18 4.83 -2.89
CA ILE A 120 3.21 5.16 -1.85
C ILE A 120 3.86 4.97 -0.48
N PRO A 121 3.70 5.92 0.49
CA PRO A 121 4.30 5.78 1.81
C PRO A 121 3.94 4.46 2.48
N ALA A 122 4.95 3.80 3.08
CA ALA A 122 4.80 2.46 3.67
C ALA A 122 3.81 2.41 4.85
N VAL A 123 3.45 3.56 5.45
CA VAL A 123 2.43 3.64 6.50
C VAL A 123 1.05 3.17 6.00
N TYR A 124 0.81 3.16 4.70
CA TYR A 124 -0.44 2.71 4.07
C TYR A 124 -0.38 1.28 3.55
N ASP A 125 0.67 0.51 3.87
CA ASP A 125 0.88 -0.85 3.39
C ASP A 125 -0.29 -1.77 3.75
N THR A 126 -0.89 -2.37 2.74
CA THR A 126 -2.02 -3.30 2.84
C THR A 126 -1.62 -4.77 2.65
N SER A 127 -0.34 -5.09 2.60
CA SER A 127 0.16 -6.45 2.34
C SER A 127 -0.42 -7.52 3.27
N ASN A 128 -0.72 -7.16 4.52
CA ASN A 128 -1.30 -8.05 5.51
C ASN A 128 -2.84 -8.16 5.47
N PHE A 129 -3.54 -7.29 4.73
CA PHE A 129 -5.01 -7.22 4.75
C PHE A 129 -5.67 -8.45 4.12
N PHE A 130 -5.02 -9.06 3.16
CA PHE A 130 -5.52 -10.26 2.49
C PHE A 130 -5.36 -11.53 3.32
N ARG A 131 -4.49 -11.51 4.32
CA ARG A 131 -4.18 -12.69 5.14
C ARG A 131 -5.39 -13.09 5.98
N ARG A 132 -5.95 -14.27 5.72
CA ARG A 132 -7.13 -14.82 6.42
C ARG A 132 -8.39 -13.93 6.30
N SER A 133 -8.45 -13.07 5.30
CA SER A 133 -9.62 -12.20 5.05
C SER A 133 -10.80 -12.92 4.39
N GLY A 134 -10.55 -14.08 3.79
CA GLY A 134 -11.53 -14.76 2.92
C GLY A 134 -11.55 -14.22 1.49
N TYR A 135 -10.74 -13.22 1.17
CA TYR A 135 -10.62 -12.66 -0.17
C TYR A 135 -9.26 -12.97 -0.80
N SER A 136 -9.26 -13.10 -2.11
CA SER A 136 -8.07 -13.20 -2.95
C SER A 136 -7.53 -11.82 -3.31
N ARG A 137 -6.25 -11.76 -3.63
CA ARG A 137 -5.60 -10.58 -4.21
C ARG A 137 -5.92 -10.51 -5.70
N GLY A 138 -7.01 -9.85 -6.04
CA GLY A 138 -7.41 -9.65 -7.43
C GLY A 138 -6.63 -8.52 -8.06
N HIS A 139 -5.98 -8.78 -9.17
CA HIS A 139 -5.26 -7.77 -9.95
C HIS A 139 -6.24 -6.81 -10.62
N LEU A 140 -5.96 -5.51 -10.58
CA LEU A 140 -6.66 -4.49 -11.39
C LEU A 140 -6.06 -4.43 -12.80
N VAL A 141 -4.74 -4.49 -12.92
CA VAL A 141 -4.02 -4.77 -14.16
C VAL A 141 -3.46 -6.19 -14.06
N ALA A 142 -3.90 -7.09 -14.91
CA ALA A 142 -3.48 -8.49 -14.86
C ALA A 142 -1.99 -8.64 -15.16
N SER A 143 -1.32 -9.61 -14.50
CA SER A 143 0.09 -9.87 -14.76
C SER A 143 0.33 -10.38 -16.18
N GLU A 144 -0.63 -11.11 -16.76
CA GLU A 144 -0.56 -11.61 -18.13
C GLU A 144 -0.60 -10.51 -19.18
N ASP A 145 -1.21 -9.36 -18.85
CA ASP A 145 -1.24 -8.19 -19.73
C ASP A 145 0.07 -7.39 -19.71
N ARG A 146 1.03 -7.75 -18.86
CA ARG A 146 2.27 -7.02 -18.61
C ARG A 146 3.49 -7.92 -18.61
N THR A 147 3.55 -8.81 -19.60
CA THR A 147 4.66 -9.74 -19.79
C THR A 147 5.75 -9.22 -20.74
N PHE A 148 5.62 -8.00 -21.25
CA PHE A 148 6.60 -7.41 -22.17
C PHE A 148 7.97 -7.16 -21.53
N SER A 149 8.07 -7.08 -20.20
CA SER A 149 9.34 -7.04 -19.47
C SER A 149 9.19 -7.52 -18.02
N GLN A 150 10.30 -7.98 -17.43
CA GLN A 150 10.34 -8.42 -16.03
C GLN A 150 9.85 -7.33 -15.08
N ALA A 151 10.35 -6.10 -15.24
CA ALA A 151 9.96 -4.97 -14.41
C ALA A 151 8.47 -4.62 -14.56
N ALA A 152 7.91 -4.70 -15.77
CA ALA A 152 6.49 -4.48 -16.00
C ALA A 152 5.64 -5.51 -15.27
N ASN A 153 6.03 -6.79 -15.35
CA ASN A 153 5.31 -7.87 -14.68
C ASN A 153 5.40 -7.75 -13.16
N GLU A 154 6.59 -7.49 -12.60
CA GLU A 154 6.78 -7.32 -11.15
C GLU A 154 5.93 -6.18 -10.58
N GLN A 155 5.80 -5.07 -11.29
CA GLN A 155 4.98 -3.93 -10.87
C GLN A 155 3.49 -4.30 -10.75
N THR A 156 2.98 -5.28 -11.49
CA THR A 156 1.58 -5.72 -11.36
C THR A 156 1.29 -6.37 -10.00
N PHE A 157 2.31 -6.82 -9.27
CA PHE A 157 2.21 -7.42 -7.93
C PHE A 157 2.28 -6.41 -6.79
N TYR A 158 2.33 -5.12 -7.08
CA TYR A 158 2.20 -4.10 -6.02
C TYR A 158 0.81 -4.15 -5.40
N TYR A 159 0.74 -4.06 -4.07
CA TYR A 159 -0.54 -4.11 -3.35
C TYR A 159 -1.47 -2.94 -3.69
N THR A 160 -0.96 -1.84 -4.25
CA THR A 160 -1.78 -0.75 -4.81
C THR A 160 -2.57 -1.17 -6.06
N ASN A 161 -2.13 -2.21 -6.75
CA ASN A 161 -2.82 -2.83 -7.89
C ASN A 161 -3.78 -3.97 -7.47
N MET A 162 -4.01 -4.17 -6.16
CA MET A 162 -4.84 -5.27 -5.65
C MET A 162 -6.21 -4.81 -5.20
N SER A 163 -7.23 -5.59 -5.54
CA SER A 163 -8.60 -5.47 -5.05
C SER A 163 -9.02 -6.75 -4.34
N PRO A 164 -9.76 -6.66 -3.21
CA PRO A 164 -10.36 -7.83 -2.58
C PRO A 164 -11.38 -8.47 -3.52
N GLN A 165 -11.14 -9.70 -3.97
CA GLN A 165 -12.02 -10.45 -4.85
C GLN A 165 -12.37 -11.79 -4.23
N LEU A 166 -13.59 -12.28 -4.46
CA LEU A 166 -13.94 -13.65 -4.11
C LEU A 166 -13.09 -14.62 -4.94
N GLN A 167 -12.67 -15.74 -4.33
CA GLN A 167 -11.84 -16.73 -5.01
C GLN A 167 -12.49 -17.24 -6.30
N THR A 168 -13.80 -17.45 -6.29
CA THR A 168 -14.56 -17.87 -7.46
C THR A 168 -14.55 -16.86 -8.61
N HIS A 169 -14.35 -15.58 -8.31
CA HIS A 169 -14.23 -14.53 -9.32
C HIS A 169 -12.78 -14.37 -9.79
N ASN A 170 -11.83 -14.47 -8.87
CA ASN A 170 -10.41 -14.24 -9.18
C ASN A 170 -9.73 -15.40 -9.90
N ALA A 171 -10.24 -16.63 -9.78
CA ALA A 171 -9.66 -17.84 -10.36
C ALA A 171 -10.58 -18.60 -11.32
N GLY A 172 -11.75 -17.99 -11.65
CA GLY A 172 -12.76 -18.58 -12.54
C GLY A 172 -12.50 -18.37 -14.00
#